data_6bfc7d5c28f740b6df8c9dfd85ce03f2
#
_entry.id   6bfc7d5c28f740b6df8c9dfd85ce03f2
#
_cell.length_a   1.000
_cell.length_b   1.000
_cell.length_c   1.000
_cell.angle_alpha   90.00
_cell.angle_beta   90.00
_cell.angle_gamma   90.00
#
_symmetry.space_group_name_H-M   'P 1'
#
loop_
_entity.id
_entity.type
_entity.pdbx_description
1 polymer ?
#
loop_
_entity_poly.entity_id
_entity_poly.type
_entity_poly.pdbx_seq_one_letter_code
_entity_poly.pdbx_strand_id
1 'polypeptide(L)'
;FPDAFECFLIAEDPNIQNTMIERINAIKEAEAQRRAVEDAARKAEEESKQAAIQEKVRGQRKRTKSIDDMFSEDYHVDHLARHPILTYQQVEEQFGIKITGFGRGITVTPSKVVLISSISKAEGNFVYHDKWTSDGEYIYSGEGKTGDQAMSKGNLAIKNAAMDGKEIHLFVKFSPKDYYYQGKFELVSYTYEDEKGENGCTRKEYKFRLKKV
;
A
#
# COMPACT_ATOMS: atom_id res chain seq x y z
N PHE A 1 42.49 -24.94 3.86
CA PHE A 1 42.82 -26.15 3.11
C PHE A 1 43.74 -25.70 1.97
N PRO A 2 44.87 -26.38 1.75
CA PRO A 2 45.74 -26.10 0.60
C PRO A 2 44.89 -26.25 -0.66
N ASP A 3 45.12 -25.35 -1.60
CA ASP A 3 44.38 -25.31 -2.85
C ASP A 3 44.50 -26.68 -3.54
N ALA A 4 43.36 -27.27 -3.93
CA ALA A 4 43.37 -28.60 -4.58
C ALA A 4 44.28 -28.67 -5.80
N PHE A 5 44.64 -27.53 -6.34
CA PHE A 5 45.61 -27.35 -7.45
C PHE A 5 47.07 -27.61 -7.03
N GLU A 6 47.47 -27.20 -5.80
CA GLU A 6 48.83 -27.48 -5.31
C GLU A 6 49.03 -28.98 -5.02
N CYS A 7 47.98 -29.67 -4.55
CA CYS A 7 48.03 -31.11 -4.36
C CYS A 7 48.17 -31.88 -5.70
N PHE A 8 47.64 -31.33 -6.79
CA PHE A 8 47.68 -31.93 -8.10
C PHE A 8 49.09 -31.87 -8.71
N LEU A 9 49.85 -30.81 -8.48
CA LEU A 9 51.20 -30.62 -8.95
C LEU A 9 52.23 -31.52 -8.27
N ILE A 10 51.93 -32.11 -7.12
CA ILE A 10 52.84 -32.94 -6.35
C ILE A 10 52.71 -34.43 -6.74
N ALA A 11 51.62 -34.84 -7.40
CA ALA A 11 51.41 -36.22 -7.81
C ALA A 11 52.03 -36.49 -9.19
N GLU A 12 53.17 -37.17 -9.21
CA GLU A 12 53.84 -37.58 -10.47
C GLU A 12 53.21 -38.83 -11.11
N ASP A 13 52.40 -39.61 -10.35
CA ASP A 13 51.75 -40.81 -10.82
C ASP A 13 50.38 -40.48 -11.49
N PRO A 14 50.19 -40.80 -12.79
CA PRO A 14 48.94 -40.54 -13.52
C PRO A 14 47.70 -41.20 -12.89
N ASN A 15 47.84 -42.34 -12.22
CA ASN A 15 46.71 -43.00 -11.54
C ASN A 15 46.24 -42.23 -10.31
N ILE A 16 47.17 -41.65 -9.55
CA ILE A 16 46.86 -40.79 -8.42
C ILE A 16 46.18 -39.51 -8.90
N GLN A 17 46.67 -38.91 -10.00
CA GLN A 17 46.06 -37.72 -10.58
C GLN A 17 44.59 -37.99 -11.03
N ASN A 18 44.36 -39.07 -11.74
CA ASN A 18 42.99 -39.46 -12.14
C ASN A 18 42.08 -39.70 -10.95
N THR A 19 42.53 -40.39 -9.93
CA THR A 19 41.76 -40.62 -8.71
C THR A 19 41.42 -39.29 -7.98
N MET A 20 42.35 -38.34 -7.97
CA MET A 20 42.11 -36.99 -7.39
C MET A 20 41.08 -36.21 -8.22
N ILE A 21 41.16 -36.23 -9.54
CA ILE A 21 40.20 -35.59 -10.42
C ILE A 21 38.80 -36.16 -10.20
N GLU A 22 38.63 -37.47 -10.12
CA GLU A 22 37.37 -38.12 -9.86
C GLU A 22 36.77 -37.68 -8.51
N ARG A 23 37.61 -37.63 -7.45
CA ARG A 23 37.16 -37.15 -6.13
C ARG A 23 36.77 -35.67 -6.14
N ILE A 24 37.52 -34.82 -6.82
CA ILE A 24 37.17 -33.39 -6.95
C ILE A 24 35.87 -33.21 -7.69
N ASN A 25 35.66 -33.97 -8.76
CA ASN A 25 34.41 -33.92 -9.52
C ASN A 25 33.23 -34.42 -8.66
N ALA A 26 33.38 -35.50 -7.92
CA ALA A 26 32.36 -36.01 -6.99
C ALA A 26 32.02 -34.98 -5.91
N ILE A 27 33.02 -34.27 -5.34
CA ILE A 27 32.77 -33.20 -4.37
C ILE A 27 32.01 -32.03 -5.00
N LYS A 28 32.38 -31.59 -6.20
CA LYS A 28 31.71 -30.52 -6.93
C LYS A 28 30.24 -30.89 -7.27
N GLU A 29 30.00 -32.12 -7.68
CA GLU A 29 28.63 -32.61 -7.91
C GLU A 29 27.79 -32.65 -6.64
N ALA A 30 28.36 -33.12 -5.53
CA ALA A 30 27.70 -33.14 -4.24
C ALA A 30 27.39 -31.71 -3.72
N GLU A 31 28.31 -30.76 -3.91
CA GLU A 31 28.05 -29.36 -3.57
C GLU A 31 26.99 -28.71 -4.46
N ALA A 32 27.00 -29.01 -5.76
CA ALA A 32 25.98 -28.53 -6.69
C ALA A 32 24.58 -29.09 -6.33
N GLN A 33 24.50 -30.37 -5.98
CA GLN A 33 23.28 -30.98 -5.50
C GLN A 33 22.77 -30.34 -4.20
N ARG A 34 23.68 -30.11 -3.24
CA ARG A 34 23.30 -29.41 -1.99
C ARG A 34 22.76 -28.02 -2.25
N ARG A 35 23.41 -27.20 -3.09
CA ARG A 35 22.94 -25.88 -3.47
C ARG A 35 21.57 -25.95 -4.16
N ALA A 36 21.37 -26.89 -5.06
CA ALA A 36 20.09 -27.08 -5.73
C ALA A 36 18.97 -27.42 -4.74
N VAL A 37 19.24 -28.25 -3.73
CA VAL A 37 18.28 -28.60 -2.67
C VAL A 37 18.00 -27.40 -1.78
N GLU A 38 19.00 -26.62 -1.40
CA GLU A 38 18.83 -25.38 -0.61
C GLU A 38 18.02 -24.31 -1.36
N ASP A 39 18.31 -24.13 -2.66
CA ASP A 39 17.56 -23.19 -3.48
C ASP A 39 16.11 -23.63 -3.70
N ALA A 40 15.87 -24.93 -3.89
CA ALA A 40 14.53 -25.49 -3.97
C ALA A 40 13.76 -25.33 -2.65
N ALA A 41 14.39 -25.57 -1.52
CA ALA A 41 13.81 -25.39 -0.21
C ALA A 41 13.45 -23.91 0.07
N ARG A 42 14.36 -22.97 -0.28
CA ARG A 42 14.10 -21.53 -0.15
C ARG A 42 12.92 -21.10 -1.03
N LYS A 43 12.88 -21.58 -2.27
CA LYS A 43 11.78 -21.28 -3.19
C LYS A 43 10.44 -21.82 -2.67
N ALA A 44 10.42 -23.03 -2.14
CA ALA A 44 9.23 -23.64 -1.55
C ALA A 44 8.76 -22.86 -0.31
N GLU A 45 9.69 -22.37 0.51
CA GLU A 45 9.37 -21.52 1.68
C GLU A 45 8.78 -20.17 1.26
N GLU A 46 9.34 -19.53 0.21
CA GLU A 46 8.80 -18.29 -0.34
C GLU A 46 7.40 -18.48 -0.93
N GLU A 47 7.19 -19.56 -1.69
CA GLU A 47 5.87 -19.92 -2.24
C GLU A 47 4.85 -20.19 -1.12
N SER A 48 5.27 -20.88 -0.05
CA SER A 48 4.43 -21.13 1.14
C SER A 48 4.07 -19.82 1.86
N LYS A 49 5.04 -18.91 2.03
CA LYS A 49 4.78 -17.59 2.61
C LYS A 49 3.83 -16.75 1.76
N GLN A 50 4.00 -16.79 0.43
CA GLN A 50 3.09 -16.10 -0.49
C GLN A 50 1.69 -16.71 -0.47
N ALA A 51 1.58 -18.03 -0.42
CA ALA A 51 0.30 -18.73 -0.29
C ALA A 51 -0.39 -18.39 1.04
N ALA A 52 0.35 -18.36 2.14
CA ALA A 52 -0.18 -17.97 3.46
C ALA A 52 -0.65 -16.51 3.50
N ILE A 53 0.09 -15.62 2.81
CA ILE A 53 -0.33 -14.21 2.66
C ILE A 53 -1.61 -14.12 1.83
N GLN A 54 -1.69 -14.86 0.71
CA GLN A 54 -2.89 -14.89 -0.13
C GLN A 54 -4.10 -15.48 0.61
N GLU A 55 -3.88 -16.51 1.43
CA GLU A 55 -4.94 -17.10 2.23
C GLU A 55 -5.41 -16.19 3.37
N LYS A 56 -4.48 -15.47 4.01
CA LYS A 56 -4.83 -14.39 4.97
C LYS A 56 -5.62 -13.27 4.30
N VAL A 57 -5.22 -12.84 3.11
CA VAL A 57 -5.95 -11.83 2.32
C VAL A 57 -7.33 -12.36 1.90
N ARG A 58 -7.43 -13.64 1.51
CA ARG A 58 -8.71 -14.30 1.18
C ARG A 58 -9.58 -14.53 2.41
N GLY A 59 -8.97 -14.85 3.55
CA GLY A 59 -9.66 -14.99 4.85
C GLY A 59 -10.12 -13.65 5.42
N GLN A 60 -9.35 -12.58 5.19
CA GLN A 60 -9.77 -11.22 5.49
C GLN A 60 -10.90 -10.75 4.59
N ARG A 61 -10.92 -11.14 3.30
CA ARG A 61 -12.08 -10.92 2.40
C ARG A 61 -13.36 -11.62 2.88
N LYS A 62 -13.25 -12.71 3.65
CA LYS A 62 -14.40 -13.40 4.28
C LYS A 62 -14.77 -12.86 5.65
N ARG A 63 -13.86 -12.13 6.33
CA ARG A 63 -14.06 -11.52 7.65
C ARG A 63 -14.31 -10.03 7.62
N THR A 64 -14.01 -9.34 6.53
CA THR A 64 -14.60 -8.03 6.30
C THR A 64 -16.08 -8.28 6.21
N LYS A 65 -16.85 -7.72 7.16
CA LYS A 65 -18.27 -7.46 6.98
C LYS A 65 -18.44 -7.14 5.51
N SER A 66 -19.43 -7.75 4.86
CA SER A 66 -19.79 -7.40 3.49
C SER A 66 -19.71 -5.88 3.36
N ILE A 67 -19.31 -5.38 2.21
CA ILE A 67 -19.40 -3.94 1.95
C ILE A 67 -20.79 -3.44 2.36
N ASP A 68 -21.81 -4.26 2.17
CA ASP A 68 -23.18 -4.07 2.62
C ASP A 68 -23.32 -3.93 4.15
N ASP A 69 -22.56 -4.71 4.94
CA ASP A 69 -22.58 -4.63 6.41
C ASP A 69 -21.85 -3.40 6.97
N MET A 70 -20.87 -2.86 6.24
CA MET A 70 -20.16 -1.63 6.62
C MET A 70 -20.97 -0.38 6.32
N PHE A 71 -21.93 -0.47 5.40
CA PHE A 71 -22.73 0.65 4.91
C PHE A 71 -24.23 0.49 5.19
N SER A 72 -24.62 -0.50 6.02
CA SER A 72 -26.01 -0.91 6.19
C SER A 72 -26.94 0.11 6.86
N GLU A 73 -26.42 1.21 7.43
CA GLU A 73 -27.28 2.20 8.06
C GLU A 73 -27.28 3.59 7.42
N ASP A 74 -26.22 3.97 6.64
CA ASP A 74 -26.09 5.33 6.12
C ASP A 74 -25.60 5.44 4.66
N TYR A 75 -25.44 4.32 3.95
CA TYR A 75 -24.85 4.35 2.62
C TYR A 75 -25.77 3.71 1.58
N HIS A 76 -26.19 4.47 0.61
CA HIS A 76 -26.80 3.93 -0.60
C HIS A 76 -25.77 3.17 -1.40
N VAL A 77 -25.76 1.84 -1.29
CA VAL A 77 -24.90 0.90 -2.02
C VAL A 77 -24.92 1.14 -3.54
N ASP A 78 -26.00 1.70 -4.06
CA ASP A 78 -26.14 2.14 -5.45
C ASP A 78 -25.06 3.12 -5.91
N HIS A 79 -24.46 3.90 -5.02
CA HIS A 79 -23.39 4.82 -5.37
C HIS A 79 -22.06 4.12 -5.71
N LEU A 80 -21.73 3.04 -5.02
CA LEU A 80 -20.47 2.30 -5.26
C LEU A 80 -20.52 1.48 -6.55
N ALA A 81 -21.68 0.91 -6.89
CA ALA A 81 -21.86 0.13 -8.11
C ALA A 81 -21.73 0.98 -9.39
N ARG A 82 -21.85 2.29 -9.29
CA ARG A 82 -21.76 3.24 -10.42
C ARG A 82 -20.39 3.90 -10.56
N HIS A 83 -19.44 3.65 -9.64
CA HIS A 83 -18.14 4.30 -9.67
C HIS A 83 -17.08 3.38 -10.30
N PRO A 84 -16.27 3.91 -11.24
CA PRO A 84 -15.20 3.13 -11.82
C PRO A 84 -14.17 2.76 -10.76
N ILE A 85 -13.80 1.47 -10.73
CA ILE A 85 -12.72 0.96 -9.91
C ILE A 85 -11.44 1.05 -10.73
N LEU A 86 -10.46 1.78 -10.21
CA LEU A 86 -9.19 1.98 -10.86
C LEU A 86 -8.07 1.31 -10.06
N THR A 87 -7.08 0.78 -10.75
CA THR A 87 -5.81 0.40 -10.14
C THR A 87 -5.00 1.67 -9.84
N TYR A 88 -3.98 1.57 -8.96
CA TYR A 88 -3.13 2.72 -8.67
C TYR A 88 -2.44 3.27 -9.92
N GLN A 89 -2.03 2.39 -10.85
CA GLN A 89 -1.41 2.77 -12.13
C GLN A 89 -2.37 3.59 -13.01
N GLN A 90 -3.62 3.15 -13.09
CA GLN A 90 -4.66 3.89 -13.84
C GLN A 90 -4.95 5.25 -13.21
N VAL A 91 -4.94 5.34 -11.87
CA VAL A 91 -5.10 6.63 -11.18
C VAL A 91 -3.90 7.54 -11.49
N GLU A 92 -2.67 7.02 -11.42
CA GLU A 92 -1.45 7.79 -11.74
C GLU A 92 -1.49 8.32 -13.18
N GLU A 93 -1.84 7.47 -14.13
CA GLU A 93 -1.86 7.79 -15.56
C GLU A 93 -2.98 8.80 -15.90
N GLN A 94 -4.22 8.53 -15.47
CA GLN A 94 -5.36 9.37 -15.80
C GLN A 94 -5.34 10.74 -15.11
N PHE A 95 -4.78 10.82 -13.91
CA PHE A 95 -4.74 12.05 -13.13
C PHE A 95 -3.39 12.77 -13.18
N GLY A 96 -2.39 12.18 -13.84
CA GLY A 96 -1.05 12.76 -13.96
C GLY A 96 -0.35 12.94 -12.61
N ILE A 97 -0.56 12.01 -11.69
CA ILE A 97 -0.01 12.04 -10.33
C ILE A 97 0.92 10.84 -10.09
N LYS A 98 1.72 10.91 -9.04
CA LYS A 98 2.44 9.73 -8.51
C LYS A 98 1.95 9.43 -7.10
N ILE A 99 1.38 8.25 -6.91
CA ILE A 99 1.00 7.73 -5.62
C ILE A 99 2.22 7.04 -5.03
N THR A 100 3.02 7.78 -4.25
CA THR A 100 4.17 7.17 -3.57
C THR A 100 3.67 6.13 -2.56
N GLY A 101 4.34 4.96 -2.51
CA GLY A 101 3.90 3.73 -1.84
C GLY A 101 3.56 3.79 -0.35
N PHE A 102 3.71 4.94 0.30
CA PHE A 102 3.28 5.18 1.69
C PHE A 102 2.06 6.11 1.79
N GLY A 103 1.22 6.16 0.75
CA GLY A 103 -0.13 6.71 0.84
C GLY A 103 -0.22 8.11 1.42
N ARG A 104 0.35 9.11 0.75
CA ARG A 104 -0.12 10.48 0.99
C ARG A 104 -1.57 10.54 0.56
N GLY A 105 -2.47 10.80 1.51
CA GLY A 105 -3.89 10.94 1.21
C GLY A 105 -4.18 12.12 0.29
N ILE A 106 -3.28 13.10 0.18
CA ILE A 106 -3.46 14.32 -0.62
C ILE A 106 -2.31 14.45 -1.61
N THR A 107 -2.62 14.52 -2.90
CA THR A 107 -1.67 14.81 -3.98
C THR A 107 -2.12 16.05 -4.73
N VAL A 108 -1.22 17.02 -4.89
CA VAL A 108 -1.51 18.31 -5.52
C VAL A 108 -0.79 18.40 -6.86
N THR A 109 -1.53 18.77 -7.90
CA THR A 109 -1.00 19.12 -9.24
C THR A 109 -1.31 20.59 -9.56
N PRO A 110 -0.83 21.13 -10.66
CA PRO A 110 -1.19 22.49 -11.07
C PRO A 110 -2.70 22.74 -11.20
N SER A 111 -3.47 21.74 -11.66
CA SER A 111 -4.92 21.88 -11.93
C SER A 111 -5.83 21.04 -11.03
N LYS A 112 -5.27 20.16 -10.17
CA LYS A 112 -6.07 19.21 -9.40
C LYS A 112 -5.53 19.02 -7.98
N VAL A 113 -6.43 18.73 -7.06
CA VAL A 113 -6.16 18.17 -5.73
C VAL A 113 -6.80 16.78 -5.70
N VAL A 114 -5.99 15.74 -5.62
CA VAL A 114 -6.45 14.35 -5.58
C VAL A 114 -6.40 13.85 -4.15
N LEU A 115 -7.53 13.45 -3.63
CA LEU A 115 -7.73 12.93 -2.28
C LEU A 115 -7.91 11.42 -2.35
N ILE A 116 -7.18 10.70 -1.50
CA ILE A 116 -7.30 9.25 -1.34
C ILE A 116 -7.64 8.97 0.13
N SER A 117 -8.85 8.52 0.36
CA SER A 117 -9.32 8.09 1.66
C SER A 117 -9.25 6.58 1.79
N SER A 118 -8.59 6.07 2.81
CA SER A 118 -8.47 4.64 3.09
C SER A 118 -9.41 4.25 4.21
N ILE A 119 -10.43 3.46 3.89
CA ILE A 119 -11.40 2.96 4.86
C ILE A 119 -10.94 1.64 5.51
N SER A 120 -10.05 0.88 4.85
CA SER A 120 -9.50 -0.34 5.42
C SER A 120 -8.53 0.00 6.55
N LYS A 121 -8.98 -0.19 7.78
CA LYS A 121 -8.10 -0.17 8.97
C LYS A 121 -7.27 -1.45 8.96
N ALA A 122 -5.98 -1.36 8.61
CA ALA A 122 -5.04 -2.37 9.05
C ALA A 122 -5.00 -2.29 10.59
N GLU A 123 -5.16 -3.43 11.25
CA GLU A 123 -5.10 -3.52 12.71
C GLU A 123 -3.83 -2.80 13.22
N GLY A 124 -4.01 -1.77 14.01
CA GLY A 124 -2.97 -1.17 14.82
C GLY A 124 -2.49 0.23 14.44
N ASN A 125 -2.73 0.75 13.24
CA ASN A 125 -2.17 2.05 12.88
C ASN A 125 -3.15 2.91 12.09
N PHE A 126 -3.48 4.03 12.68
CA PHE A 126 -4.07 5.21 12.09
C PHE A 126 -5.55 5.36 11.95
N VAL A 127 -5.98 6.47 12.48
CA VAL A 127 -7.36 6.83 12.58
C VAL A 127 -7.58 8.16 11.87
N TYR A 128 -7.69 8.13 10.55
CA TYR A 128 -8.43 9.15 9.87
C TYR A 128 -9.90 8.73 9.91
N HIS A 129 -10.76 9.59 10.48
CA HIS A 129 -12.19 9.34 10.57
C HIS A 129 -12.91 9.93 9.35
N ASP A 130 -12.43 9.56 8.17
CA ASP A 130 -13.08 9.94 6.92
C ASP A 130 -14.41 9.22 6.82
N LYS A 131 -15.47 9.96 6.51
CA LYS A 131 -16.80 9.40 6.42
C LYS A 131 -17.74 10.23 5.56
N TRP A 132 -18.75 9.59 5.03
CA TRP A 132 -19.90 10.27 4.46
C TRP A 132 -20.83 10.77 5.57
N THR A 133 -21.48 11.88 5.33
CA THR A 133 -22.56 12.38 6.18
C THR A 133 -23.92 11.92 5.65
N SER A 134 -24.97 11.98 6.47
CA SER A 134 -26.35 11.72 6.06
C SER A 134 -26.80 12.64 4.91
N ASP A 135 -26.23 13.82 4.80
CA ASP A 135 -26.57 14.84 3.79
C ASP A 135 -25.83 14.61 2.44
N GLY A 136 -25.07 13.49 2.32
CA GLY A 136 -24.34 13.14 1.11
C GLY A 136 -23.04 13.92 0.91
N GLU A 137 -22.53 14.58 1.95
CA GLU A 137 -21.23 15.23 1.95
C GLU A 137 -20.16 14.29 2.51
N TYR A 138 -18.91 14.54 2.18
CA TYR A 138 -17.79 13.73 2.64
C TYR A 138 -16.90 14.52 3.62
N ILE A 139 -16.66 13.95 4.79
CA ILE A 139 -15.69 14.49 5.76
C ILE A 139 -14.36 13.85 5.49
N TYR A 140 -13.39 14.66 5.10
CA TYR A 140 -12.02 14.23 4.82
C TYR A 140 -11.06 14.80 5.88
N SER A 141 -10.28 13.95 6.50
CA SER A 141 -9.27 14.33 7.49
C SER A 141 -8.02 14.90 6.85
N GLY A 142 -7.52 16.00 7.36
CA GLY A 142 -6.31 16.65 6.86
C GLY A 142 -5.05 15.80 7.01
N GLU A 143 -3.99 16.18 6.29
CA GLU A 143 -2.68 15.52 6.40
C GLU A 143 -1.89 16.01 7.61
N GLY A 144 -1.11 15.12 8.18
CA GLY A 144 -0.24 15.33 9.35
C GLY A 144 -0.41 14.18 10.33
N LYS A 145 0.66 13.40 10.54
CA LYS A 145 0.61 12.19 11.36
C LYS A 145 0.88 12.42 12.82
N THR A 146 1.76 13.35 13.13
CA THR A 146 2.26 13.62 14.48
C THR A 146 2.03 15.07 14.89
N GLY A 147 1.57 15.27 16.11
CA GLY A 147 1.25 16.59 16.64
C GLY A 147 0.05 17.24 15.95
N ASP A 148 -0.17 18.50 16.24
CA ASP A 148 -1.24 19.30 15.65
C ASP A 148 -1.02 19.48 14.15
N GLN A 149 -2.07 19.33 13.36
CA GLN A 149 -1.99 19.54 11.92
C GLN A 149 -1.83 21.02 11.60
N ALA A 150 -1.00 21.32 10.61
CA ALA A 150 -0.82 22.66 10.10
C ALA A 150 -1.64 22.90 8.82
N MET A 151 -2.13 24.14 8.64
CA MET A 151 -2.77 24.56 7.39
C MET A 151 -1.68 24.88 6.35
N SER A 152 -1.02 23.81 5.86
CA SER A 152 0.08 23.88 4.89
C SER A 152 -0.03 22.76 3.88
N LYS A 153 0.76 22.81 2.82
CA LYS A 153 0.83 21.74 1.78
C LYS A 153 -0.55 21.29 1.28
N GLY A 154 -0.89 20.02 1.45
CA GLY A 154 -2.16 19.44 1.00
C GLY A 154 -3.37 20.04 1.70
N ASN A 155 -3.31 20.33 3.00
CA ASN A 155 -4.39 20.99 3.74
C ASN A 155 -4.68 22.39 3.17
N LEU A 156 -3.64 23.16 2.88
CA LEU A 156 -3.78 24.48 2.27
C LEU A 156 -4.30 24.37 0.82
N ALA A 157 -3.88 23.35 0.09
CA ALA A 157 -4.33 23.13 -1.29
C ALA A 157 -5.83 22.81 -1.34
N ILE A 158 -6.37 22.01 -0.41
CA ILE A 158 -7.82 21.78 -0.31
C ILE A 158 -8.53 23.10 -0.01
N LYS A 159 -8.06 23.84 0.98
CA LYS A 159 -8.66 25.13 1.37
C LYS A 159 -8.73 26.10 0.21
N ASN A 160 -7.66 26.18 -0.57
CA ASN A 160 -7.52 27.19 -1.64
C ASN A 160 -7.95 26.66 -3.02
N ALA A 161 -8.42 25.43 -3.15
CA ALA A 161 -8.68 24.79 -4.43
C ALA A 161 -9.55 25.63 -5.35
N ALA A 162 -10.65 26.19 -4.86
CA ALA A 162 -11.54 27.06 -5.63
C ALA A 162 -10.86 28.36 -6.08
N MET A 163 -10.06 28.97 -5.20
CA MET A 163 -9.32 30.21 -5.51
C MET A 163 -8.22 29.97 -6.55
N ASP A 164 -7.56 28.81 -6.46
CA ASP A 164 -6.49 28.41 -7.36
C ASP A 164 -7.00 27.81 -8.68
N GLY A 165 -8.32 27.71 -8.87
CA GLY A 165 -8.93 27.08 -10.03
C GLY A 165 -8.65 25.58 -10.15
N LYS A 166 -8.42 24.89 -9.01
CA LYS A 166 -8.12 23.46 -8.97
C LYS A 166 -9.36 22.64 -8.69
N GLU A 167 -9.50 21.53 -9.43
CA GLU A 167 -10.54 20.55 -9.18
C GLU A 167 -10.14 19.61 -8.04
N ILE A 168 -11.05 19.35 -7.10
CA ILE A 168 -10.86 18.34 -6.06
C ILE A 168 -11.46 17.02 -6.55
N HIS A 169 -10.66 15.96 -6.56
CA HIS A 169 -11.09 14.61 -6.92
C HIS A 169 -10.94 13.68 -5.74
N LEU A 170 -11.96 12.90 -5.43
CA LEU A 170 -11.97 11.96 -4.31
C LEU A 170 -11.92 10.51 -4.79
N PHE A 171 -11.02 9.76 -4.20
CA PHE A 171 -10.95 8.30 -4.29
C PHE A 171 -11.14 7.69 -2.90
N VAL A 172 -11.94 6.64 -2.83
CA VAL A 172 -12.07 5.82 -1.63
C VAL A 172 -11.39 4.48 -1.89
N LYS A 173 -10.53 4.07 -0.96
CA LYS A 173 -9.74 2.86 -1.05
C LYS A 173 -10.20 1.87 0.00
N PHE A 174 -10.80 0.75 -0.42
CA PHE A 174 -11.23 -0.34 0.44
C PHE A 174 -10.23 -1.49 0.51
N SER A 175 -9.39 -1.62 -0.50
CA SER A 175 -8.31 -2.61 -0.58
C SER A 175 -7.01 -1.96 -1.01
N PRO A 176 -5.85 -2.61 -0.82
CA PRO A 176 -4.57 -2.06 -1.27
C PRO A 176 -4.48 -1.74 -2.76
N LYS A 177 -5.35 -2.35 -3.58
CA LYS A 177 -5.26 -2.28 -5.05
C LYS A 177 -6.40 -1.54 -5.73
N ASP A 178 -7.53 -1.36 -5.05
CA ASP A 178 -8.77 -0.88 -5.66
C ASP A 178 -9.09 0.54 -5.19
N TYR A 179 -9.08 1.46 -6.12
CA TYR A 179 -9.38 2.88 -5.90
C TYR A 179 -10.73 3.19 -6.54
N TYR A 180 -11.73 3.47 -5.72
CA TYR A 180 -13.09 3.80 -6.16
C TYR A 180 -13.18 5.30 -6.36
N TYR A 181 -13.26 5.73 -7.62
CA TYR A 181 -13.40 7.14 -7.94
C TYR A 181 -14.79 7.65 -7.60
N GLN A 182 -14.89 8.61 -6.70
CA GLN A 182 -16.15 9.18 -6.22
C GLN A 182 -16.62 10.37 -7.04
N GLY A 183 -15.77 10.97 -7.86
CA GLY A 183 -16.08 12.13 -8.68
C GLY A 183 -15.33 13.38 -8.25
N LYS A 184 -15.85 14.51 -8.74
CA LYS A 184 -15.38 15.85 -8.38
C LYS A 184 -16.13 16.36 -7.14
N PHE A 185 -15.42 17.11 -6.32
CA PHE A 185 -15.94 17.68 -5.09
C PHE A 185 -15.54 19.16 -4.97
N GLU A 186 -16.29 19.89 -4.18
CA GLU A 186 -15.97 21.25 -3.75
C GLU A 186 -15.86 21.29 -2.23
N LEU A 187 -15.04 22.19 -1.71
CA LEU A 187 -14.93 22.45 -0.27
C LEU A 187 -16.10 23.31 0.19
N VAL A 188 -16.92 22.79 1.10
CA VAL A 188 -18.02 23.53 1.73
C VAL A 188 -17.53 24.29 2.94
N SER A 189 -16.82 23.61 3.84
CA SER A 189 -16.28 24.17 5.07
C SER A 189 -15.16 23.31 5.62
N TYR A 190 -14.48 23.79 6.64
CA TYR A 190 -13.55 22.98 7.42
C TYR A 190 -13.61 23.37 8.90
N THR A 191 -13.30 22.39 9.76
CA THR A 191 -13.13 22.59 11.21
C THR A 191 -11.72 22.23 11.62
N TYR A 192 -11.29 22.68 12.78
CA TYR A 192 -10.02 22.34 13.42
C TYR A 192 -10.31 21.92 14.84
N GLU A 193 -10.37 20.62 15.06
CA GLU A 193 -10.91 20.01 16.27
C GLU A 193 -9.95 19.01 16.91
N ASP A 194 -10.23 18.69 18.18
CA ASP A 194 -9.42 17.74 18.92
C ASP A 194 -9.78 16.30 18.52
N GLU A 195 -8.78 15.54 18.12
CA GLU A 195 -8.89 14.15 17.71
C GLU A 195 -7.84 13.28 18.38
N LYS A 196 -8.12 11.99 18.49
CA LYS A 196 -7.15 11.02 18.99
C LYS A 196 -6.11 10.67 17.91
N GLY A 197 -4.86 11.00 18.16
CA GLY A 197 -3.74 10.62 17.32
C GLY A 197 -3.31 9.15 17.49
N GLU A 198 -2.28 8.77 16.75
CA GLU A 198 -1.74 7.39 16.68
C GLU A 198 -1.40 6.77 18.03
N ASN A 199 -0.89 7.55 18.96
CA ASN A 199 -0.47 7.09 20.29
C ASN A 199 -1.53 7.33 21.38
N GLY A 200 -2.79 7.57 21.00
CA GLY A 200 -3.85 7.93 21.94
C GLY A 200 -3.76 9.34 22.49
N CYS A 201 -2.75 10.12 22.13
CA CYS A 201 -2.63 11.53 22.49
C CYS A 201 -3.65 12.37 21.72
N THR A 202 -4.27 13.31 22.38
CA THR A 202 -5.14 14.29 21.72
C THR A 202 -4.28 15.25 20.88
N ARG A 203 -4.72 15.51 19.66
CA ARG A 203 -4.12 16.46 18.73
C ARG A 203 -5.19 17.22 17.99
N LYS A 204 -4.85 18.37 17.43
CA LYS A 204 -5.76 19.11 16.56
C LYS A 204 -5.66 18.67 15.11
N GLU A 205 -6.80 18.37 14.52
CA GLU A 205 -6.92 17.86 13.16
C GLU A 205 -7.91 18.70 12.34
N TYR A 206 -7.58 18.95 11.07
CA TYR A 206 -8.51 19.56 10.13
C TYR A 206 -9.49 18.52 9.61
N LYS A 207 -10.78 18.86 9.59
CA LYS A 207 -11.85 18.10 8.94
C LYS A 207 -12.42 18.96 7.81
N PHE A 208 -12.18 18.52 6.59
CA PHE A 208 -12.69 19.18 5.39
C PHE A 208 -14.03 18.59 4.99
N ARG A 209 -15.06 19.41 4.95
CA ARG A 209 -16.40 19.02 4.51
C ARG A 209 -16.51 19.26 3.01
N LEU A 210 -16.68 18.21 2.26
CA LEU A 210 -16.65 18.17 0.80
C LEU A 210 -18.00 17.78 0.27
N LYS A 211 -18.49 18.49 -0.76
CA LYS A 211 -19.74 18.20 -1.46
C LYS A 211 -19.45 17.80 -2.90
N LYS A 212 -20.16 16.78 -3.38
CA LYS A 212 -20.03 16.34 -4.76
C LYS A 212 -20.64 17.37 -5.71
N VAL A 213 -19.92 17.65 -6.83
CA VAL A 213 -20.33 18.55 -7.91
C VAL A 213 -20.87 17.77 -9.09
#